data_1157a4c1e5a6c2c4879ec1714440988d
#
_entry.id   1157a4c1e5a6c2c4879ec1714440988d
#
_cell.length_a   1.000
_cell.length_b   1.000
_cell.length_c   1.000
_cell.angle_alpha   90.00
_cell.angle_beta   90.00
_cell.angle_gamma   90.00
#
_symmetry.space_group_name_H-M   'P 1'
#
loop_
_entity.id
_entity.type
_entity.pdbx_description
1 polymer ?
#
loop_
_entity_poly.entity_id
_entity_poly.type
_entity_poly.pdbx_seq_one_letter_code
_entity_poly.pdbx_strand_id
1 'polypeptide(L)'
;MALAPGSLFTRRRARTGAVLRVLAWTAIVAAGLHAFAQDQFKTLVQRAFEMHQQGQFAAALPLLHRAYGLRPEDYFVNLLLGIDSLRTGDAKGSISFLRKASRLRPKEEYPQAYLGEAYARQTLFAEAASAYLKAVEVAPGSSESSVAFVDFALARFGEISALLRSSNRGLAAEYRLRALPLKTDDISRVSLLQRAADLDPSAPGIWSDLARAAVETGDTHGAAEDCRRALELNPHDLVAWIVDAQLAARNADWKRVNERLNAVAQRSPHILSEEVETWPRQLQPAENGLSGAAAKFFTCLRDRQALCQFGMASAASAGLGTLFEEQRWEQITKLPAPGVAEKEAWLRRGIAFAKLDDCERAIPALERGATGSSPDFHGLFELSRCYSQQAGRAAQQVQQSAENEAALHIMRGDIFLRLQAKPELAISEYEQALHENGNDPSVLERLAEAQFGAGKADVARATAESALKIDPQRMGAKRTLARIAMQARDYSRALPYLRDLAARNPADVSGQVELAKACAQTGALDEAWQNLAPALQHGYPDEKGTLHYLLGTVLKKMGRTTEAEQAFAQATQLSDDFQHKSYRDQDDQR
;
A
#
# COMPACT_ATOMS: atom_id res chain seq x y z
N MET A 1 -4.91 -4.35 -106.07
CA MET A 1 -4.30 -5.23 -105.06
C MET A 1 -4.47 -4.58 -103.71
N ALA A 2 -5.41 -5.05 -102.92
CA ALA A 2 -5.73 -4.52 -101.59
C ALA A 2 -5.46 -5.62 -100.54
N LEU A 3 -4.61 -5.30 -99.61
CA LEU A 3 -4.38 -6.13 -98.45
C LEU A 3 -5.29 -5.69 -97.30
N ALA A 4 -6.08 -6.60 -96.76
CA ALA A 4 -7.02 -6.40 -95.70
C ALA A 4 -6.32 -6.25 -94.33
N PRO A 5 -6.76 -5.33 -93.44
CA PRO A 5 -6.34 -5.29 -92.05
C PRO A 5 -7.37 -5.95 -91.11
N GLY A 6 -7.12 -7.10 -90.61
CA GLY A 6 -8.11 -7.76 -89.77
C GLY A 6 -7.60 -8.96 -88.96
N SER A 7 -6.66 -8.79 -87.95
CA SER A 7 -6.39 -9.88 -86.97
C SER A 7 -5.69 -9.49 -85.65
N LEU A 8 -5.44 -8.23 -85.40
CA LEU A 8 -4.73 -7.81 -84.20
C LEU A 8 -5.63 -7.33 -83.05
N PHE A 9 -6.89 -6.97 -83.32
CA PHE A 9 -7.81 -6.42 -82.29
C PHE A 9 -8.61 -7.49 -81.50
N THR A 10 -8.78 -8.68 -82.05
CA THR A 10 -9.56 -9.75 -81.40
C THR A 10 -8.79 -10.55 -80.38
N ARG A 11 -7.45 -10.61 -80.43
CA ARG A 11 -6.62 -11.31 -79.43
C ARG A 11 -6.39 -10.50 -78.13
N ARG A 12 -6.50 -9.16 -78.14
CA ARG A 12 -6.36 -8.31 -76.95
C ARG A 12 -7.62 -8.35 -76.11
N ARG A 13 -8.84 -8.40 -76.66
CA ARG A 13 -10.11 -8.49 -75.90
C ARG A 13 -10.28 -9.85 -75.18
N ALA A 14 -9.79 -10.94 -75.77
CA ALA A 14 -9.88 -12.26 -75.15
C ALA A 14 -8.92 -12.42 -73.93
N ARG A 15 -7.73 -11.78 -73.98
CA ARG A 15 -6.77 -11.81 -72.81
C ARG A 15 -7.23 -10.91 -71.64
N THR A 16 -7.84 -9.74 -71.94
CA THR A 16 -8.38 -8.87 -70.89
C THR A 16 -9.61 -9.49 -70.21
N GLY A 17 -10.46 -10.18 -70.90
CA GLY A 17 -11.61 -10.89 -70.34
C GLY A 17 -11.22 -12.12 -69.48
N ALA A 18 -10.16 -12.83 -69.85
CA ALA A 18 -9.64 -13.94 -69.03
C ALA A 18 -9.00 -13.44 -67.74
N VAL A 19 -8.21 -12.36 -67.78
CA VAL A 19 -7.61 -11.74 -66.60
C VAL A 19 -8.67 -11.19 -65.65
N LEU A 20 -9.71 -10.53 -66.18
CA LEU A 20 -10.84 -10.02 -65.36
C LEU A 20 -11.65 -11.17 -64.75
N ARG A 21 -11.83 -12.29 -65.42
CA ARG A 21 -12.49 -13.48 -64.86
C ARG A 21 -11.65 -14.13 -63.75
N VAL A 22 -10.33 -14.23 -63.90
CA VAL A 22 -9.43 -14.75 -62.87
C VAL A 22 -9.42 -13.83 -61.68
N LEU A 23 -9.37 -12.50 -61.85
CA LEU A 23 -9.44 -11.53 -60.76
C LEU A 23 -10.82 -11.56 -60.05
N ALA A 24 -11.91 -11.73 -60.79
CA ALA A 24 -13.25 -11.88 -60.22
C ALA A 24 -13.37 -13.22 -59.43
N TRP A 25 -12.84 -14.32 -59.93
CA TRP A 25 -12.81 -15.60 -59.25
C TRP A 25 -11.93 -15.56 -58.00
N THR A 26 -10.75 -14.93 -58.05
CA THR A 26 -9.89 -14.75 -56.89
C THR A 26 -10.55 -13.84 -55.84
N ALA A 27 -11.27 -12.79 -56.24
CA ALA A 27 -12.03 -11.94 -55.34
C ALA A 27 -13.20 -12.68 -54.67
N ILE A 28 -13.94 -13.51 -55.41
CA ILE A 28 -15.06 -14.33 -54.88
C ILE A 28 -14.52 -15.39 -53.90
N VAL A 29 -13.43 -16.08 -54.27
CA VAL A 29 -12.78 -17.06 -53.40
C VAL A 29 -12.21 -16.38 -52.16
N ALA A 30 -11.55 -15.23 -52.27
CA ALA A 30 -11.05 -14.45 -51.16
C ALA A 30 -12.20 -13.95 -50.25
N ALA A 31 -13.31 -13.49 -50.80
CA ALA A 31 -14.51 -13.09 -50.06
C ALA A 31 -15.14 -14.29 -49.30
N GLY A 32 -15.22 -15.46 -49.98
CA GLY A 32 -15.72 -16.69 -49.36
C GLY A 32 -14.82 -17.19 -48.23
N LEU A 33 -13.49 -17.17 -48.43
CA LEU A 33 -12.53 -17.52 -47.37
C LEU A 33 -12.58 -16.52 -46.21
N HIS A 34 -12.80 -15.24 -46.52
CA HIS A 34 -12.94 -14.20 -45.46
C HIS A 34 -14.22 -14.39 -44.65
N ALA A 35 -15.36 -14.67 -45.32
CA ALA A 35 -16.62 -14.97 -44.65
C ALA A 35 -16.54 -16.25 -43.79
N PHE A 36 -15.91 -17.30 -44.30
CA PHE A 36 -15.68 -18.55 -43.56
C PHE A 36 -14.76 -18.34 -42.34
N ALA A 37 -13.67 -17.62 -42.50
CA ALA A 37 -12.79 -17.28 -41.40
C ALA A 37 -13.48 -16.42 -40.32
N GLN A 38 -14.40 -15.53 -40.76
CA GLN A 38 -15.18 -14.69 -39.85
C GLN A 38 -16.19 -15.50 -39.04
N ASP A 39 -16.86 -16.48 -39.67
CA ASP A 39 -17.82 -17.38 -39.01
C ASP A 39 -17.07 -18.34 -38.02
N GLN A 40 -15.95 -18.89 -38.46
CA GLN A 40 -15.08 -19.71 -37.62
C GLN A 40 -14.57 -18.92 -36.37
N PHE A 41 -14.15 -17.66 -36.56
CA PHE A 41 -13.72 -16.80 -35.47
C PHE A 41 -14.83 -16.60 -34.44
N LYS A 42 -16.04 -16.21 -34.90
CA LYS A 42 -17.20 -16.01 -34.02
C LYS A 42 -17.53 -17.26 -33.20
N THR A 43 -17.58 -18.41 -33.86
CA THR A 43 -17.87 -19.70 -33.21
C THR A 43 -16.84 -20.06 -32.15
N LEU A 44 -15.54 -19.85 -32.46
CA LEU A 44 -14.46 -20.10 -31.49
C LEU A 44 -14.57 -19.19 -30.26
N VAL A 45 -14.79 -17.88 -30.47
CA VAL A 45 -14.90 -16.91 -29.39
C VAL A 45 -16.12 -17.17 -28.52
N GLN A 46 -17.29 -17.43 -29.14
CA GLN A 46 -18.51 -17.72 -28.41
C GLN A 46 -18.36 -18.96 -27.52
N ARG A 47 -17.85 -20.05 -28.09
CA ARG A 47 -17.65 -21.29 -27.33
C ARG A 47 -16.62 -21.15 -26.22
N ALA A 48 -15.55 -20.41 -26.46
CA ALA A 48 -14.55 -20.11 -25.43
C ALA A 48 -15.13 -19.26 -24.30
N PHE A 49 -15.97 -18.28 -24.64
CA PHE A 49 -16.65 -17.43 -23.67
C PHE A 49 -17.66 -18.21 -22.81
N GLU A 50 -18.42 -19.13 -23.39
CA GLU A 50 -19.30 -20.03 -22.66
C GLU A 50 -18.51 -20.88 -21.64
N MET A 51 -17.36 -21.44 -22.06
CA MET A 51 -16.46 -22.17 -21.17
C MET A 51 -15.87 -21.29 -20.06
N HIS A 52 -15.47 -20.05 -20.41
CA HIS A 52 -15.00 -19.06 -19.46
C HIS A 52 -16.07 -18.78 -18.37
N GLN A 53 -17.32 -18.52 -18.78
CA GLN A 53 -18.43 -18.29 -17.84
C GLN A 53 -18.70 -19.49 -16.92
N GLN A 54 -18.43 -20.71 -17.41
CA GLN A 54 -18.55 -21.95 -16.61
C GLN A 54 -17.31 -22.22 -15.72
N GLY A 55 -16.32 -21.32 -15.70
CA GLY A 55 -15.06 -21.51 -14.96
C GLY A 55 -14.11 -22.54 -15.58
N GLN A 56 -14.38 -23.02 -16.79
CA GLN A 56 -13.58 -24.03 -17.52
C GLN A 56 -12.41 -23.36 -18.26
N PHE A 57 -11.63 -22.54 -17.56
CA PHE A 57 -10.58 -21.69 -18.14
C PHE A 57 -9.54 -22.48 -18.96
N ALA A 58 -9.08 -23.63 -18.45
CA ALA A 58 -8.12 -24.47 -19.14
C ALA A 58 -8.67 -25.03 -20.48
N ALA A 59 -9.97 -25.30 -20.56
CA ALA A 59 -10.62 -25.78 -21.79
C ALA A 59 -10.88 -24.64 -22.80
N ALA A 60 -11.07 -23.41 -22.35
CA ALA A 60 -11.26 -22.24 -23.19
C ALA A 60 -9.95 -21.82 -23.90
N LEU A 61 -8.79 -21.94 -23.26
CA LEU A 61 -7.48 -21.48 -23.78
C LEU A 61 -7.17 -21.98 -25.20
N PRO A 62 -7.28 -23.28 -25.54
CA PRO A 62 -7.02 -23.74 -26.92
C PRO A 62 -7.91 -23.07 -27.97
N LEU A 63 -9.18 -22.80 -27.65
CA LEU A 63 -10.10 -22.13 -28.56
C LEU A 63 -9.72 -20.65 -28.74
N LEU A 64 -9.35 -19.97 -27.63
CA LEU A 64 -8.88 -18.60 -27.64
C LEU A 64 -7.57 -18.44 -28.42
N HIS A 65 -6.62 -19.38 -28.27
CA HIS A 65 -5.39 -19.35 -29.07
C HIS A 65 -5.67 -19.51 -30.57
N ARG A 66 -6.63 -20.37 -30.96
CA ARG A 66 -7.06 -20.49 -32.36
C ARG A 66 -7.73 -19.22 -32.85
N ALA A 67 -8.58 -18.59 -32.04
CA ALA A 67 -9.21 -17.32 -32.37
C ALA A 67 -8.17 -16.20 -32.50
N TYR A 68 -7.15 -16.18 -31.61
CA TYR A 68 -6.03 -15.25 -31.66
C TYR A 68 -5.21 -15.40 -32.96
N GLY A 69 -4.99 -16.65 -33.41
CA GLY A 69 -4.35 -16.90 -34.71
C GLY A 69 -5.11 -16.31 -35.91
N LEU A 70 -6.43 -16.21 -35.82
CA LEU A 70 -7.25 -15.60 -36.85
C LEU A 70 -7.30 -14.07 -36.75
N ARG A 71 -7.38 -13.53 -35.50
CA ARG A 71 -7.44 -12.08 -35.24
C ARG A 71 -6.62 -11.70 -33.99
N PRO A 72 -5.30 -11.50 -34.15
CA PRO A 72 -4.43 -11.15 -33.03
C PRO A 72 -4.77 -9.80 -32.38
N GLU A 73 -5.37 -8.86 -33.14
CA GLU A 73 -5.74 -7.51 -32.66
C GLU A 73 -7.19 -7.42 -32.15
N ASP A 74 -7.82 -8.56 -31.82
CA ASP A 74 -9.15 -8.53 -31.20
C ASP A 74 -9.02 -8.30 -29.70
N TYR A 75 -9.69 -7.26 -29.20
CA TYR A 75 -9.65 -6.87 -27.78
C TYR A 75 -10.14 -7.99 -26.88
N PHE A 76 -11.31 -8.56 -27.22
CA PHE A 76 -11.99 -9.52 -26.35
C PHE A 76 -11.20 -10.85 -26.24
N VAL A 77 -10.64 -11.30 -27.35
CA VAL A 77 -9.76 -12.50 -27.36
C VAL A 77 -8.52 -12.28 -26.50
N ASN A 78 -7.86 -11.11 -26.62
CA ASN A 78 -6.70 -10.79 -25.80
C ASN A 78 -7.06 -10.67 -24.32
N LEU A 79 -8.21 -10.08 -23.98
CA LEU A 79 -8.68 -9.98 -22.60
C LEU A 79 -8.94 -11.37 -22.01
N LEU A 80 -9.71 -12.22 -22.69
CA LEU A 80 -10.01 -13.58 -22.23
C LEU A 80 -8.75 -14.45 -22.13
N LEU A 81 -7.83 -14.40 -23.11
CA LEU A 81 -6.55 -15.11 -23.02
C LEU A 81 -5.78 -14.69 -21.77
N GLY A 82 -5.74 -13.39 -21.50
CA GLY A 82 -5.09 -12.88 -20.29
C GLY A 82 -5.74 -13.38 -19.01
N ILE A 83 -7.06 -13.30 -18.91
CA ILE A 83 -7.81 -13.74 -17.72
C ILE A 83 -7.67 -15.27 -17.53
N ASP A 84 -7.92 -16.07 -18.58
CA ASP A 84 -7.92 -17.52 -18.47
C ASP A 84 -6.51 -18.07 -18.17
N SER A 85 -5.44 -17.46 -18.75
CA SER A 85 -4.07 -17.76 -18.38
C SER A 85 -3.80 -17.46 -16.91
N LEU A 86 -4.29 -16.33 -16.40
CA LEU A 86 -4.14 -15.96 -15.00
C LEU A 86 -4.89 -16.92 -14.06
N ARG A 87 -6.10 -17.34 -14.41
CA ARG A 87 -6.92 -18.30 -13.66
C ARG A 87 -6.34 -19.72 -13.68
N THR A 88 -5.61 -20.10 -14.73
CA THR A 88 -4.91 -21.39 -14.82
C THR A 88 -3.51 -21.36 -14.21
N GLY A 89 -3.08 -20.23 -13.63
CA GLY A 89 -1.81 -20.08 -12.91
C GLY A 89 -0.66 -19.51 -13.76
N ASP A 90 -0.84 -19.27 -15.05
CA ASP A 90 0.17 -18.63 -15.91
C ASP A 90 0.08 -17.10 -15.83
N ALA A 91 0.42 -16.55 -14.66
CA ALA A 91 0.45 -15.10 -14.45
C ALA A 91 1.46 -14.40 -15.37
N LYS A 92 2.59 -15.05 -15.69
CA LYS A 92 3.61 -14.47 -16.57
C LYS A 92 3.12 -14.38 -18.02
N GLY A 93 2.52 -15.43 -18.54
CA GLY A 93 1.97 -15.47 -19.90
C GLY A 93 0.80 -14.50 -20.08
N SER A 94 -0.05 -14.34 -19.05
CA SER A 94 -1.22 -13.45 -19.07
C SER A 94 -0.86 -11.99 -19.34
N ILE A 95 0.29 -11.50 -18.81
CA ILE A 95 0.73 -10.09 -18.91
C ILE A 95 0.80 -9.61 -20.36
N SER A 96 1.30 -10.45 -21.27
CA SER A 96 1.44 -10.07 -22.69
C SER A 96 0.11 -9.78 -23.36
N PHE A 97 -0.89 -10.61 -23.13
CA PHE A 97 -2.24 -10.48 -23.67
C PHE A 97 -2.99 -9.31 -23.03
N LEU A 98 -2.92 -9.17 -21.71
CA LEU A 98 -3.55 -8.05 -20.99
C LEU A 98 -2.97 -6.70 -21.38
N ARG A 99 -1.64 -6.58 -21.54
CA ARG A 99 -1.00 -5.37 -22.08
C ARG A 99 -1.50 -5.02 -23.49
N LYS A 100 -1.71 -6.04 -24.31
CA LYS A 100 -2.25 -5.84 -25.66
C LYS A 100 -3.71 -5.39 -25.60
N ALA A 101 -4.54 -6.02 -24.79
CA ALA A 101 -5.93 -5.61 -24.56
C ALA A 101 -6.01 -4.16 -24.07
N SER A 102 -5.17 -3.76 -23.10
CA SER A 102 -5.10 -2.38 -22.61
C SER A 102 -4.71 -1.36 -23.69
N ARG A 103 -3.82 -1.72 -24.62
CA ARG A 103 -3.47 -0.83 -25.75
C ARG A 103 -4.59 -0.71 -26.76
N LEU A 104 -5.34 -1.79 -26.98
CA LEU A 104 -6.46 -1.81 -27.94
C LEU A 104 -7.66 -0.98 -27.44
N ARG A 105 -7.90 -1.01 -26.12
CA ARG A 105 -8.95 -0.20 -25.47
C ARG A 105 -8.44 0.44 -24.18
N PRO A 106 -7.74 1.59 -24.26
CA PRO A 106 -7.08 2.21 -23.11
C PRO A 106 -8.06 2.83 -22.08
N LYS A 107 -9.34 2.97 -22.42
CA LYS A 107 -10.39 3.48 -21.55
C LYS A 107 -11.18 2.38 -20.83
N GLU A 108 -10.85 1.12 -21.06
CA GLU A 108 -11.45 -0.02 -20.37
C GLU A 108 -10.62 -0.37 -19.13
N GLU A 109 -11.27 -0.56 -18.00
CA GLU A 109 -10.63 -0.81 -16.70
C GLU A 109 -10.10 -2.25 -16.56
N TYR A 110 -10.87 -3.24 -17.06
CA TYR A 110 -10.59 -4.66 -16.86
C TYR A 110 -9.15 -5.09 -17.20
N PRO A 111 -8.57 -4.70 -18.35
CA PRO A 111 -7.20 -5.08 -18.65
C PRO A 111 -6.19 -4.58 -17.61
N GLN A 112 -6.43 -3.39 -17.05
CA GLN A 112 -5.56 -2.81 -16.03
C GLN A 112 -5.74 -3.50 -14.68
N ALA A 113 -6.96 -3.80 -14.26
CA ALA A 113 -7.24 -4.53 -13.03
C ALA A 113 -6.61 -5.94 -13.06
N TYR A 114 -6.78 -6.69 -14.15
CA TYR A 114 -6.16 -8.02 -14.30
C TYR A 114 -4.64 -7.95 -14.49
N LEU A 115 -4.08 -6.89 -15.08
CA LEU A 115 -2.63 -6.64 -15.06
C LEU A 115 -2.12 -6.46 -13.64
N GLY A 116 -2.85 -5.71 -12.80
CA GLY A 116 -2.55 -5.56 -11.39
C GLY A 116 -2.45 -6.92 -10.68
N GLU A 117 -3.44 -7.79 -10.87
CA GLU A 117 -3.44 -9.14 -10.31
C GLU A 117 -2.27 -10.00 -10.84
N ALA A 118 -2.01 -9.95 -12.15
CA ALA A 118 -0.93 -10.70 -12.76
C ALA A 118 0.45 -10.28 -12.25
N TYR A 119 0.69 -8.96 -12.10
CA TYR A 119 1.91 -8.42 -11.53
C TYR A 119 2.05 -8.76 -10.05
N ALA A 120 0.97 -8.64 -9.26
CA ALA A 120 0.98 -8.99 -7.84
C ALA A 120 1.38 -10.46 -7.62
N ARG A 121 0.84 -11.39 -8.43
CA ARG A 121 1.22 -12.82 -8.39
C ARG A 121 2.68 -13.07 -8.79
N GLN A 122 3.30 -12.16 -9.53
CA GLN A 122 4.73 -12.18 -9.87
C GLN A 122 5.60 -11.37 -8.88
N THR A 123 5.05 -10.93 -7.76
CA THR A 123 5.71 -10.05 -6.77
C THR A 123 6.26 -8.73 -7.34
N LEU A 124 5.75 -8.31 -8.49
CA LEU A 124 6.07 -7.04 -9.14
C LEU A 124 5.14 -5.94 -8.60
N PHE A 125 5.30 -5.61 -7.31
CA PHE A 125 4.32 -4.80 -6.57
C PHE A 125 4.22 -3.36 -7.08
N ALA A 126 5.30 -2.78 -7.57
CA ALA A 126 5.29 -1.43 -8.16
C ALA A 126 4.46 -1.38 -9.45
N GLU A 127 4.60 -2.39 -10.31
CA GLU A 127 3.84 -2.55 -11.53
C GLU A 127 2.37 -2.89 -11.22
N ALA A 128 2.14 -3.72 -10.20
CA ALA A 128 0.79 -4.07 -9.73
C ALA A 128 0.05 -2.82 -9.24
N ALA A 129 0.68 -2.02 -8.36
CA ALA A 129 0.11 -0.78 -7.85
C ALA A 129 -0.21 0.20 -8.99
N SER A 130 0.73 0.39 -9.94
CA SER A 130 0.51 1.27 -11.10
C SER A 130 -0.66 0.82 -11.96
N ALA A 131 -0.84 -0.49 -12.17
CA ALA A 131 -1.92 -1.03 -12.97
C ALA A 131 -3.28 -0.88 -12.26
N TYR A 132 -3.37 -1.21 -10.98
CA TYR A 132 -4.60 -1.04 -10.20
C TYR A 132 -5.02 0.42 -10.08
N LEU A 133 -4.09 1.34 -9.76
CA LEU A 133 -4.38 2.78 -9.70
C LEU A 133 -4.91 3.30 -11.03
N LYS A 134 -4.32 2.83 -12.15
CA LYS A 134 -4.80 3.19 -13.47
C LYS A 134 -6.19 2.62 -13.78
N ALA A 135 -6.53 1.42 -13.29
CA ALA A 135 -7.89 0.89 -13.43
C ALA A 135 -8.91 1.78 -12.70
N VAL A 136 -8.61 2.21 -11.47
CA VAL A 136 -9.46 3.14 -10.71
C VAL A 136 -9.53 4.52 -11.36
N GLU A 137 -8.42 5.04 -11.92
CA GLU A 137 -8.40 6.33 -12.66
C GLU A 137 -9.31 6.29 -13.90
N VAL A 138 -9.28 5.17 -14.66
CA VAL A 138 -10.06 4.99 -15.89
C VAL A 138 -11.55 4.85 -15.62
N ALA A 139 -11.92 4.20 -14.54
CA ALA A 139 -13.31 3.98 -14.13
C ALA A 139 -13.53 4.38 -12.65
N PRO A 140 -13.54 5.69 -12.34
CA PRO A 140 -13.80 6.16 -11.00
C PRO A 140 -15.21 5.74 -10.57
N GLY A 141 -15.32 5.03 -9.45
CA GLY A 141 -16.59 4.52 -8.94
C GLY A 141 -16.98 3.12 -9.47
N SER A 142 -16.14 2.46 -10.30
CA SER A 142 -16.28 1.03 -10.53
C SER A 142 -16.03 0.25 -9.24
N SER A 143 -17.02 -0.56 -8.83
CA SER A 143 -16.89 -1.41 -7.65
C SER A 143 -15.79 -2.45 -7.84
N GLU A 144 -15.70 -3.07 -9.02
CA GLU A 144 -14.73 -4.14 -9.30
C GLU A 144 -13.28 -3.65 -9.23
N SER A 145 -12.95 -2.54 -9.91
CA SER A 145 -11.59 -1.99 -9.92
C SER A 145 -11.19 -1.43 -8.57
N SER A 146 -12.12 -0.78 -7.86
CA SER A 146 -11.87 -0.23 -6.54
C SER A 146 -11.68 -1.33 -5.49
N VAL A 147 -12.51 -2.38 -5.50
CA VAL A 147 -12.35 -3.54 -4.60
C VAL A 147 -11.03 -4.24 -4.87
N ALA A 148 -10.68 -4.51 -6.13
CA ALA A 148 -9.42 -5.16 -6.48
C ALA A 148 -8.20 -4.35 -6.02
N PHE A 149 -8.23 -3.01 -6.16
CA PHE A 149 -7.16 -2.14 -5.66
C PHE A 149 -7.11 -2.15 -4.12
N VAL A 150 -8.25 -2.02 -3.44
CA VAL A 150 -8.31 -2.00 -1.97
C VAL A 150 -7.81 -3.32 -1.39
N ASP A 151 -8.23 -4.47 -1.94
CA ASP A 151 -7.74 -5.78 -1.52
C ASP A 151 -6.21 -5.89 -1.67
N PHE A 152 -5.67 -5.45 -2.80
CA PHE A 152 -4.23 -5.40 -3.01
C PHE A 152 -3.53 -4.47 -2.00
N ALA A 153 -4.04 -3.24 -1.82
CA ALA A 153 -3.47 -2.26 -0.90
C ALA A 153 -3.48 -2.76 0.56
N LEU A 154 -4.57 -3.40 0.98
CA LEU A 154 -4.68 -3.97 2.33
C LEU A 154 -3.75 -5.17 2.54
N ALA A 155 -3.58 -6.03 1.52
CA ALA A 155 -2.62 -7.13 1.58
C ALA A 155 -1.19 -6.58 1.72
N ARG A 156 -0.81 -5.57 0.91
CA ARG A 156 0.49 -4.91 1.01
C ARG A 156 0.68 -4.19 2.34
N PHE A 157 -0.33 -3.48 2.83
CA PHE A 157 -0.30 -2.85 4.15
C PHE A 157 -0.02 -3.88 5.26
N GLY A 158 -0.66 -5.05 5.22
CA GLY A 158 -0.42 -6.14 6.16
C GLY A 158 1.02 -6.67 6.12
N GLU A 159 1.59 -6.88 4.93
CA GLU A 159 2.98 -7.31 4.76
C GLU A 159 3.98 -6.24 5.24
N ILE A 160 3.74 -4.97 4.91
CA ILE A 160 4.56 -3.85 5.37
C ILE A 160 4.49 -3.71 6.90
N SER A 161 3.30 -3.82 7.49
CA SER A 161 3.14 -3.80 8.95
C SER A 161 3.91 -4.93 9.65
N ALA A 162 3.97 -6.13 9.05
CA ALA A 162 4.78 -7.22 9.57
C ALA A 162 6.28 -6.87 9.54
N LEU A 163 6.76 -6.26 8.45
CA LEU A 163 8.14 -5.78 8.35
C LEU A 163 8.44 -4.68 9.38
N LEU A 164 7.52 -3.72 9.56
CA LEU A 164 7.67 -2.65 10.53
C LEU A 164 7.80 -3.19 11.96
N ARG A 165 7.07 -4.25 12.32
CA ARG A 165 7.15 -4.89 13.65
C ARG A 165 8.39 -5.73 13.88
N SER A 166 9.23 -5.93 12.89
CA SER A 166 10.43 -6.78 13.01
C SER A 166 11.63 -6.10 13.67
N SER A 167 11.58 -4.78 13.89
CA SER A 167 12.68 -4.00 14.48
C SER A 167 12.18 -2.79 15.27
N ASN A 168 13.01 -2.22 16.15
CA ASN A 168 12.68 -1.00 16.90
C ASN A 168 12.42 0.19 15.98
N ARG A 169 13.23 0.37 14.93
CA ARG A 169 13.02 1.43 13.94
C ARG A 169 11.71 1.28 13.18
N GLY A 170 11.39 0.04 12.80
CA GLY A 170 10.12 -0.25 12.15
C GLY A 170 8.93 -0.06 13.09
N LEU A 171 9.05 -0.50 14.34
CA LEU A 171 8.03 -0.30 15.36
C LEU A 171 7.77 1.19 15.64
N ALA A 172 8.83 2.03 15.63
CA ALA A 172 8.69 3.49 15.70
C ALA A 172 7.82 4.02 14.54
N ALA A 173 8.07 3.57 13.31
CA ALA A 173 7.26 3.95 12.15
C ALA A 173 5.80 3.46 12.27
N GLU A 174 5.56 2.26 12.84
CA GLU A 174 4.20 1.75 13.11
C GLU A 174 3.45 2.62 14.13
N TYR A 175 4.08 2.99 15.25
CA TYR A 175 3.45 3.89 16.23
C TYR A 175 3.10 5.23 15.61
N ARG A 176 3.97 5.77 14.78
CA ARG A 176 3.72 7.01 14.04
C ARG A 176 2.52 6.87 13.07
N LEU A 177 2.41 5.75 12.33
CA LEU A 177 1.25 5.46 11.47
C LEU A 177 -0.05 5.41 12.28
N ARG A 178 -0.03 4.80 13.46
CA ARG A 178 -1.19 4.71 14.34
C ARG A 178 -1.61 6.06 14.93
N ALA A 179 -0.70 7.00 15.04
CA ALA A 179 -0.99 8.36 15.50
C ALA A 179 -1.70 9.22 14.43
N LEU A 180 -1.51 8.94 13.13
CA LEU A 180 -2.04 9.75 12.03
C LEU A 180 -3.57 9.91 12.03
N PRO A 181 -4.39 8.84 12.23
CA PRO A 181 -5.85 8.96 12.18
C PRO A 181 -6.47 9.56 13.44
N LEU A 182 -5.69 9.78 14.51
CA LEU A 182 -6.18 10.33 15.76
C LEU A 182 -6.39 11.85 15.64
N LYS A 183 -7.39 12.34 16.35
CA LYS A 183 -7.65 13.78 16.39
C LYS A 183 -6.47 14.54 17.00
N THR A 184 -6.36 15.81 16.65
CA THR A 184 -5.29 16.70 17.10
C THR A 184 -5.26 16.89 18.62
N ASP A 185 -6.41 16.83 19.28
CA ASP A 185 -6.60 16.98 20.73
C ASP A 185 -6.54 15.64 21.51
N ASP A 186 -6.28 14.53 20.82
CA ASP A 186 -6.22 13.21 21.46
C ASP A 186 -4.84 13.00 22.13
N ILE A 187 -4.84 12.89 23.46
CA ILE A 187 -3.64 12.60 24.26
C ILE A 187 -2.95 11.31 23.80
N SER A 188 -3.70 10.35 23.31
CA SER A 188 -3.15 9.10 22.77
C SER A 188 -2.25 9.35 21.56
N ARG A 189 -2.49 10.41 20.77
CA ARG A 189 -1.66 10.80 19.63
C ARG A 189 -0.25 11.18 20.08
N VAL A 190 -0.14 12.07 21.08
CA VAL A 190 1.15 12.50 21.64
C VAL A 190 1.88 11.30 22.24
N SER A 191 1.19 10.46 23.01
CA SER A 191 1.77 9.25 23.62
C SER A 191 2.34 8.28 22.57
N LEU A 192 1.65 8.08 21.45
CA LEU A 192 2.14 7.21 20.36
C LEU A 192 3.37 7.81 19.67
N LEU A 193 3.37 9.13 19.42
CA LEU A 193 4.50 9.83 18.82
C LEU A 193 5.72 9.83 19.75
N GLN A 194 5.52 10.05 21.06
CA GLN A 194 6.59 9.96 22.06
C GLN A 194 7.22 8.57 22.07
N ARG A 195 6.38 7.53 22.07
CA ARG A 195 6.85 6.16 22.01
C ARG A 195 7.62 5.82 20.72
N ALA A 196 7.22 6.43 19.60
CA ALA A 196 7.96 6.33 18.36
C ALA A 196 9.34 7.01 18.45
N ALA A 197 9.42 8.21 19.07
CA ALA A 197 10.66 8.93 19.30
C ALA A 197 11.61 8.20 20.25
N ASP A 198 11.09 7.51 21.27
CA ASP A 198 11.89 6.69 22.19
C ASP A 198 12.54 5.50 21.49
N LEU A 199 11.83 4.87 20.55
CA LEU A 199 12.32 3.71 19.80
C LEU A 199 13.32 4.07 18.71
N ASP A 200 13.10 5.19 18.02
CA ASP A 200 14.03 5.73 17.01
C ASP A 200 14.06 7.26 17.05
N PRO A 201 14.85 7.86 17.96
CA PRO A 201 14.96 9.30 18.06
C PRO A 201 15.57 9.97 16.82
N SER A 202 16.16 9.18 15.92
CA SER A 202 16.72 9.66 14.65
C SER A 202 15.75 9.57 13.49
N ALA A 203 14.53 9.05 13.69
CA ALA A 203 13.55 8.89 12.62
C ALA A 203 13.20 10.24 11.99
N PRO A 204 13.29 10.37 10.65
CA PRO A 204 12.99 11.62 9.97
C PRO A 204 11.59 12.12 10.25
N GLY A 205 11.45 13.36 10.73
CA GLY A 205 10.19 14.04 10.97
C GLY A 205 9.45 13.65 12.26
N ILE A 206 10.01 12.79 13.13
CA ILE A 206 9.33 12.41 14.38
C ILE A 206 9.22 13.57 15.35
N TRP A 207 10.29 14.34 15.53
CA TRP A 207 10.31 15.49 16.44
C TRP A 207 9.46 16.65 15.91
N SER A 208 9.38 16.86 14.59
CA SER A 208 8.48 17.85 14.01
C SER A 208 7.00 17.44 14.13
N ASP A 209 6.68 16.15 14.07
CA ASP A 209 5.33 15.65 14.35
C ASP A 209 4.94 15.83 15.83
N LEU A 210 5.88 15.59 16.77
CA LEU A 210 5.69 15.86 18.20
C LEU A 210 5.52 17.35 18.47
N ALA A 211 6.39 18.19 17.91
CA ALA A 211 6.30 19.65 18.06
C ALA A 211 4.93 20.17 17.57
N ARG A 212 4.45 19.68 16.44
CA ARG A 212 3.12 20.03 15.93
C ARG A 212 2.01 19.57 16.87
N ALA A 213 2.05 18.32 17.33
CA ALA A 213 1.06 17.80 18.27
C ALA A 213 1.06 18.58 19.59
N ALA A 214 2.22 18.97 20.11
CA ALA A 214 2.36 19.79 21.30
C ALA A 214 1.75 21.20 21.13
N VAL A 215 1.96 21.85 19.97
CA VAL A 215 1.32 23.13 19.66
C VAL A 215 -0.21 23.01 19.64
N GLU A 216 -0.74 21.93 19.05
CA GLU A 216 -2.18 21.69 18.95
C GLU A 216 -2.83 21.44 20.32
N THR A 217 -2.12 20.77 21.23
CA THR A 217 -2.59 20.57 22.62
C THR A 217 -2.31 21.74 23.56
N GLY A 218 -1.60 22.78 23.09
CA GLY A 218 -1.30 23.98 23.85
C GLY A 218 0.00 23.96 24.65
N ASP A 219 0.76 22.88 24.60
CA ASP A 219 2.09 22.77 25.21
C ASP A 219 3.15 23.49 24.36
N THR A 220 3.28 24.80 24.59
CA THR A 220 4.24 25.63 23.85
C THR A 220 5.69 25.38 24.25
N HIS A 221 5.95 24.91 25.47
CA HIS A 221 7.30 24.63 25.94
C HIS A 221 7.82 23.33 25.31
N GLY A 222 7.05 22.24 25.40
CA GLY A 222 7.39 20.97 24.75
C GLY A 222 7.52 21.14 23.22
N ALA A 223 6.62 21.87 22.58
CA ALA A 223 6.71 22.19 21.17
C ALA A 223 8.01 22.89 20.78
N ALA A 224 8.49 23.84 21.59
CA ALA A 224 9.75 24.54 21.31
C ALA A 224 10.97 23.61 21.44
N GLU A 225 10.97 22.72 22.42
CA GLU A 225 12.05 21.75 22.63
C GLU A 225 12.09 20.72 21.49
N ASP A 226 10.94 20.13 21.13
CA ASP A 226 10.84 19.17 20.04
C ASP A 226 11.19 19.79 18.70
N CYS A 227 10.77 21.04 18.47
CA CYS A 227 11.16 21.82 17.28
C CYS A 227 12.69 22.01 17.21
N ARG A 228 13.33 22.32 18.35
CA ARG A 228 14.80 22.44 18.41
C ARG A 228 15.49 21.11 18.06
N ARG A 229 15.01 19.99 18.62
CA ARG A 229 15.52 18.62 18.32
C ARG A 229 15.35 18.29 16.84
N ALA A 230 14.19 18.60 16.25
CA ALA A 230 13.95 18.40 14.82
C ALA A 230 14.95 19.16 13.96
N LEU A 231 15.22 20.44 14.29
CA LEU A 231 16.17 21.28 13.55
C LEU A 231 17.64 20.93 13.80
N GLU A 232 17.98 20.33 14.92
CA GLU A 232 19.32 19.75 15.17
C GLU A 232 19.60 18.53 14.28
N LEU A 233 18.58 17.68 14.07
CA LEU A 233 18.69 16.51 13.19
C LEU A 233 18.62 16.90 11.71
N ASN A 234 17.74 17.81 11.35
CA ASN A 234 17.60 18.35 10.00
C ASN A 234 17.36 19.87 10.04
N PRO A 235 18.39 20.68 9.81
CA PRO A 235 18.27 22.15 9.77
C PRO A 235 17.28 22.68 8.73
N HIS A 236 16.87 21.83 7.78
CA HIS A 236 15.95 22.17 6.70
C HIS A 236 14.57 21.52 6.87
N ASP A 237 14.21 21.04 8.07
CA ASP A 237 12.90 20.47 8.35
C ASP A 237 11.80 21.55 8.20
N LEU A 238 11.02 21.44 7.12
CA LEU A 238 10.00 22.44 6.76
C LEU A 238 8.85 22.46 7.77
N VAL A 239 8.45 21.31 8.33
CA VAL A 239 7.39 21.24 9.34
C VAL A 239 7.87 21.90 10.63
N ALA A 240 9.10 21.63 11.07
CA ALA A 240 9.70 22.30 12.23
C ALA A 240 9.79 23.82 12.02
N TRP A 241 10.14 24.29 10.82
CA TRP A 241 10.14 25.73 10.54
C TRP A 241 8.75 26.36 10.63
N ILE A 242 7.70 25.65 10.20
CA ILE A 242 6.31 26.12 10.29
C ILE A 242 5.87 26.16 11.75
N VAL A 243 6.18 25.14 12.54
CA VAL A 243 5.91 25.12 14.00
C VAL A 243 6.67 26.25 14.70
N ASP A 244 7.95 26.47 14.36
CA ASP A 244 8.75 27.58 14.89
C ASP A 244 8.13 28.96 14.55
N ALA A 245 7.62 29.12 13.33
CA ALA A 245 6.90 30.32 12.92
C ALA A 245 5.58 30.49 13.72
N GLN A 246 4.87 29.40 14.00
CA GLN A 246 3.64 29.41 14.77
C GLN A 246 3.89 29.82 16.24
N LEU A 247 4.96 29.32 16.86
CA LEU A 247 5.42 29.71 18.19
C LEU A 247 5.86 31.18 18.22
N ALA A 248 6.60 31.62 17.19
CA ALA A 248 7.01 33.02 17.05
C ALA A 248 5.80 33.97 16.89
N ALA A 249 4.77 33.57 16.14
CA ALA A 249 3.54 34.34 15.98
C ALA A 249 2.80 34.54 17.31
N ARG A 250 2.76 33.55 18.20
CA ARG A 250 2.20 33.66 19.55
C ARG A 250 2.92 34.72 20.39
N ASN A 251 4.22 34.90 20.15
CA ASN A 251 5.08 35.87 20.82
C ASN A 251 5.18 37.23 20.08
N ALA A 252 4.39 37.44 19.02
CA ALA A 252 4.45 38.60 18.14
C ALA A 252 5.81 38.87 17.48
N ASP A 253 6.68 37.85 17.35
CA ASP A 253 7.96 37.92 16.64
C ASP A 253 7.75 37.74 15.13
N TRP A 254 7.19 38.74 14.49
CA TRP A 254 6.86 38.72 13.05
C TRP A 254 8.08 38.65 12.15
N LYS A 255 9.25 39.07 12.64
CA LYS A 255 10.51 38.92 11.89
C LYS A 255 10.83 37.45 11.70
N ARG A 256 10.81 36.68 12.76
CA ARG A 256 11.06 35.23 12.74
C ARG A 256 10.01 34.47 11.92
N VAL A 257 8.72 34.85 12.07
CA VAL A 257 7.63 34.33 11.25
C VAL A 257 7.95 34.50 9.76
N ASN A 258 8.30 35.72 9.33
CA ASN A 258 8.64 36.02 7.94
C ASN A 258 9.83 35.22 7.44
N GLU A 259 10.92 35.15 8.19
CA GLU A 259 12.11 34.39 7.83
C GLU A 259 11.77 32.92 7.57
N ARG A 260 11.03 32.27 8.47
CA ARG A 260 10.67 30.86 8.37
C ARG A 260 9.69 30.60 7.22
N LEU A 261 8.60 31.34 7.13
CA LEU A 261 7.60 31.11 6.08
C LEU A 261 8.14 31.43 4.69
N ASN A 262 9.01 32.46 4.53
CA ASN A 262 9.70 32.71 3.26
C ASN A 262 10.63 31.57 2.86
N ALA A 263 11.36 30.99 3.83
CA ALA A 263 12.24 29.85 3.58
C ALA A 263 11.44 28.60 3.15
N VAL A 264 10.29 28.35 3.78
CA VAL A 264 9.39 27.25 3.39
C VAL A 264 8.80 27.49 1.99
N ALA A 265 8.25 28.71 1.74
CA ALA A 265 7.65 29.07 0.45
C ALA A 265 8.61 28.93 -0.74
N GLN A 266 9.90 29.19 -0.52
CA GLN A 266 10.93 29.03 -1.55
C GLN A 266 11.31 27.58 -1.83
N ARG A 267 11.09 26.66 -0.86
CA ARG A 267 11.45 25.25 -0.97
C ARG A 267 10.28 24.37 -1.39
N SER A 268 9.17 24.47 -0.68
CA SER A 268 7.95 23.72 -0.95
C SER A 268 6.70 24.55 -0.63
N PRO A 269 6.17 25.28 -1.62
CA PRO A 269 4.92 26.02 -1.46
C PRO A 269 3.73 25.13 -1.07
N HIS A 270 3.73 23.86 -1.51
CA HIS A 270 2.68 22.90 -1.20
C HIS A 270 2.59 22.63 0.32
N ILE A 271 3.72 22.30 0.96
CA ILE A 271 3.78 22.08 2.42
C ILE A 271 3.30 23.33 3.17
N LEU A 272 3.69 24.53 2.71
CA LEU A 272 3.24 25.76 3.32
C LEU A 272 1.71 25.92 3.26
N SER A 273 1.09 25.59 2.11
CA SER A 273 -0.38 25.72 1.97
C SER A 273 -1.12 24.78 2.90
N GLU A 274 -0.68 23.54 2.98
CA GLU A 274 -1.32 22.50 3.75
C GLU A 274 -1.26 22.79 5.27
N GLU A 275 -0.08 23.15 5.76
CA GLU A 275 0.14 23.37 7.19
C GLU A 275 -0.44 24.69 7.70
N VAL A 276 -0.39 25.77 6.93
CA VAL A 276 -0.90 27.08 7.37
C VAL A 276 -2.42 27.16 7.37
N GLU A 277 -3.12 26.39 6.53
CA GLU A 277 -4.58 26.31 6.58
C GLU A 277 -5.08 25.81 7.94
N THR A 278 -4.28 25.05 8.67
CA THR A 278 -4.61 24.55 10.02
C THR A 278 -4.43 25.59 11.13
N TRP A 279 -3.78 26.73 10.84
CA TRP A 279 -3.50 27.74 11.86
C TRP A 279 -4.78 28.40 12.38
N PRO A 280 -4.91 28.62 13.71
CA PRO A 280 -5.97 29.41 14.25
C PRO A 280 -6.00 30.79 13.60
N ARG A 281 -7.18 31.29 13.24
CA ARG A 281 -7.35 32.62 12.58
C ARG A 281 -6.62 33.75 13.29
N GLN A 282 -6.50 33.67 14.63
CA GLN A 282 -5.82 34.68 15.48
C GLN A 282 -4.28 34.67 15.29
N LEU A 283 -3.70 33.59 14.80
CA LEU A 283 -2.28 33.45 14.54
C LEU A 283 -1.93 33.58 13.05
N GLN A 284 -2.95 33.73 12.18
CA GLN A 284 -2.70 34.00 10.77
C GLN A 284 -2.04 35.36 10.65
N PRO A 285 -0.91 35.47 9.95
CA PRO A 285 -0.19 36.74 9.85
C PRO A 285 -1.08 37.83 9.26
N ALA A 286 -1.23 38.94 9.97
CA ALA A 286 -1.88 40.11 9.42
C ALA A 286 -1.12 40.64 8.19
N GLU A 287 -1.83 41.18 7.20
CA GLU A 287 -1.26 41.63 5.91
C GLU A 287 0.00 42.50 6.04
N ASN A 288 0.08 43.28 7.14
CA ASN A 288 1.14 44.25 7.38
C ASN A 288 2.42 43.66 7.98
N GLY A 289 2.45 42.36 8.33
CA GLY A 289 3.61 41.71 8.94
C GLY A 289 4.41 40.81 8.00
N LEU A 290 3.87 40.49 6.84
CA LEU A 290 4.50 39.57 5.88
C LEU A 290 5.15 40.33 4.72
N SER A 291 6.28 39.78 4.22
CA SER A 291 6.98 40.30 3.04
C SER A 291 7.50 39.16 2.16
N GLY A 292 7.92 39.45 0.95
CA GLY A 292 8.56 38.48 0.06
C GLY A 292 7.63 37.40 -0.46
N ALA A 293 8.10 36.15 -0.49
CA ALA A 293 7.38 34.99 -1.02
C ALA A 293 6.18 34.59 -0.15
N ALA A 294 6.32 34.71 1.19
CA ALA A 294 5.23 34.44 2.13
C ALA A 294 4.06 35.40 1.94
N ALA A 295 4.30 36.71 1.79
CA ALA A 295 3.24 37.70 1.54
C ALA A 295 2.49 37.38 0.23
N LYS A 296 3.20 37.06 -0.85
CA LYS A 296 2.59 36.67 -2.14
C LYS A 296 1.75 35.41 -1.99
N PHE A 297 2.23 34.44 -1.21
CA PHE A 297 1.56 33.19 -0.97
C PHE A 297 0.22 33.40 -0.25
N PHE A 298 0.21 34.16 0.88
CA PHE A 298 -1.01 34.43 1.63
C PHE A 298 -2.02 35.28 0.84
N THR A 299 -1.54 36.22 0.01
CA THR A 299 -2.41 36.95 -0.90
C THR A 299 -3.08 36.03 -1.91
N CYS A 300 -2.33 35.12 -2.49
CA CYS A 300 -2.84 34.14 -3.42
C CYS A 300 -3.84 33.15 -2.79
N LEU A 301 -3.59 32.66 -1.57
CA LEU A 301 -4.53 31.82 -0.82
C LEU A 301 -5.86 32.56 -0.54
N ARG A 302 -5.79 33.84 -0.09
CA ARG A 302 -6.97 34.64 0.17
C ARG A 302 -7.82 34.85 -1.08
N ASP A 303 -7.18 35.15 -2.20
CA ASP A 303 -7.84 35.44 -3.47
C ASP A 303 -8.36 34.17 -4.18
N ARG A 304 -8.22 32.99 -3.55
CA ARG A 304 -8.63 31.65 -4.08
C ARG A 304 -8.18 31.39 -5.52
N GLN A 305 -7.02 31.91 -5.89
CA GLN A 305 -6.45 31.62 -7.22
C GLN A 305 -5.97 30.18 -7.28
N ALA A 306 -6.51 29.42 -8.22
CA ALA A 306 -6.28 27.97 -8.37
C ALA A 306 -4.81 27.55 -8.65
N LEU A 307 -3.90 28.51 -8.89
CA LEU A 307 -2.49 28.25 -9.20
C LEU A 307 -1.62 29.37 -8.63
N CYS A 308 -1.25 29.22 -7.35
CA CYS A 308 -0.19 30.05 -6.76
C CYS A 308 1.17 29.59 -7.31
N GLN A 309 1.54 30.02 -8.52
CA GLN A 309 2.86 29.75 -9.07
C GLN A 309 3.89 30.69 -8.44
N PHE A 310 4.67 30.17 -7.52
CA PHE A 310 5.85 30.85 -7.01
C PHE A 310 7.07 30.47 -7.88
N GLY A 311 7.81 31.48 -8.31
CA GLY A 311 9.10 31.26 -8.94
C GLY A 311 10.03 30.59 -7.93
N MET A 312 10.12 29.26 -7.97
CA MET A 312 11.10 28.51 -7.21
C MET A 312 12.49 28.96 -7.65
N ALA A 313 13.35 29.31 -6.69
CA ALA A 313 14.74 29.61 -6.98
C ALA A 313 15.32 28.43 -7.77
N SER A 314 15.81 28.71 -8.97
CA SER A 314 16.40 27.71 -9.87
C SER A 314 17.64 27.11 -9.19
N ALA A 315 17.51 25.92 -8.62
CA ALA A 315 18.67 25.10 -8.25
C ALA A 315 19.12 24.33 -9.50
N ALA A 316 19.58 25.05 -10.52
CA ALA A 316 19.86 24.52 -11.85
C ALA A 316 21.00 23.46 -11.90
N SER A 317 21.61 23.09 -10.76
CA SER A 317 22.71 22.12 -10.70
C SER A 317 22.76 21.29 -9.41
N ALA A 318 21.78 21.39 -8.51
CA ALA A 318 21.79 20.59 -7.27
C ALA A 318 21.44 19.13 -7.58
N GLY A 319 22.28 18.20 -7.11
CA GLY A 319 22.01 16.76 -7.22
C GLY A 319 20.81 16.33 -6.37
N LEU A 320 20.22 15.17 -6.69
CA LEU A 320 19.06 14.60 -5.97
C LEU A 320 19.26 14.54 -4.44
N GLY A 321 20.48 14.21 -3.97
CA GLY A 321 20.82 14.18 -2.54
C GLY A 321 20.62 15.53 -1.87
N THR A 322 21.20 16.58 -2.42
CA THR A 322 21.10 17.96 -1.89
C THR A 322 19.65 18.45 -1.89
N LEU A 323 18.90 18.21 -2.99
CA LEU A 323 17.49 18.58 -3.06
C LEU A 323 16.65 17.87 -1.99
N PHE A 324 17.00 16.60 -1.69
CA PHE A 324 16.31 15.82 -0.67
C PHE A 324 16.62 16.33 0.74
N GLU A 325 17.87 16.61 1.07
CA GLU A 325 18.29 17.19 2.35
C GLU A 325 17.66 18.57 2.59
N GLU A 326 17.56 19.40 1.53
CA GLU A 326 16.91 20.72 1.59
C GLU A 326 15.39 20.66 1.50
N GLN A 327 14.79 19.45 1.42
CA GLN A 327 13.33 19.20 1.31
C GLN A 327 12.67 19.96 0.14
N ARG A 328 13.34 20.02 -1.02
CA ARG A 328 12.83 20.66 -2.24
C ARG A 328 11.97 19.68 -3.06
N TRP A 329 10.84 19.29 -2.51
CA TRP A 329 10.04 18.18 -2.99
C TRP A 329 9.57 18.36 -4.44
N GLU A 330 9.04 19.54 -4.79
CA GLU A 330 8.57 19.83 -6.15
C GLU A 330 9.68 19.79 -7.19
N GLN A 331 10.92 20.09 -6.80
CA GLN A 331 12.07 20.02 -7.71
C GLN A 331 12.49 18.56 -7.94
N ILE A 332 12.48 17.73 -6.90
CA ILE A 332 12.77 16.29 -7.00
C ILE A 332 11.78 15.61 -7.96
N THR A 333 10.48 15.95 -7.86
CA THR A 333 9.47 15.33 -8.72
C THR A 333 9.60 15.68 -10.19
N LYS A 334 10.25 16.81 -10.52
CA LYS A 334 10.52 17.26 -11.90
C LYS A 334 11.78 16.64 -12.51
N LEU A 335 12.64 16.00 -11.72
CA LEU A 335 13.82 15.31 -12.25
C LEU A 335 13.40 14.14 -13.16
N PRO A 336 14.25 13.71 -14.10
CA PRO A 336 14.00 12.51 -14.91
C PRO A 336 13.74 11.28 -14.02
N ALA A 337 12.98 10.32 -14.55
CA ALA A 337 12.74 9.06 -13.83
C ALA A 337 14.08 8.32 -13.63
N PRO A 338 14.34 7.78 -12.42
CA PRO A 338 15.55 7.00 -12.16
C PRO A 338 15.60 5.73 -13.00
N GLY A 339 16.79 5.19 -13.22
CA GLY A 339 16.98 3.86 -13.78
C GLY A 339 16.40 2.76 -12.87
N VAL A 340 16.07 1.60 -13.44
CA VAL A 340 15.44 0.50 -12.70
C VAL A 340 16.28 0.04 -11.49
N ALA A 341 17.60 0.08 -11.60
CA ALA A 341 18.52 -0.37 -10.55
C ALA A 341 18.82 0.71 -9.48
N GLU A 342 18.36 1.94 -9.66
CA GLU A 342 18.67 3.08 -8.78
C GLU A 342 17.70 3.13 -7.57
N LYS A 343 17.78 2.14 -6.69
CA LYS A 343 16.88 1.97 -5.55
C LYS A 343 16.76 3.23 -4.68
N GLU A 344 17.89 3.84 -4.32
CA GLU A 344 17.94 5.05 -3.50
C GLU A 344 17.28 6.27 -4.17
N ALA A 345 17.44 6.40 -5.48
CA ALA A 345 16.80 7.48 -6.23
C ALA A 345 15.27 7.29 -6.31
N TRP A 346 14.81 6.05 -6.45
CA TRP A 346 13.38 5.73 -6.36
C TRP A 346 12.81 6.01 -4.98
N LEU A 347 13.55 5.66 -3.90
CA LEU A 347 13.15 5.95 -2.52
C LEU A 347 12.95 7.46 -2.32
N ARG A 348 13.97 8.28 -2.61
CA ARG A 348 13.91 9.74 -2.42
C ARG A 348 12.80 10.38 -3.24
N ARG A 349 12.63 9.93 -4.49
CA ARG A 349 11.55 10.42 -5.35
C ARG A 349 10.17 10.00 -4.84
N GLY A 350 10.02 8.79 -4.35
CA GLY A 350 8.78 8.29 -3.77
C GLY A 350 8.39 9.06 -2.50
N ILE A 351 9.34 9.34 -1.62
CA ILE A 351 9.13 10.20 -0.46
C ILE A 351 8.71 11.61 -0.89
N ALA A 352 9.37 12.19 -1.90
CA ALA A 352 9.00 13.52 -2.40
C ALA A 352 7.57 13.57 -2.94
N PHE A 353 7.13 12.58 -3.71
CA PHE A 353 5.73 12.47 -4.14
C PHE A 353 4.79 12.35 -2.94
N ALA A 354 5.12 11.52 -1.95
CA ALA A 354 4.31 11.34 -0.76
C ALA A 354 4.17 12.63 0.06
N LYS A 355 5.25 13.42 0.18
CA LYS A 355 5.24 14.73 0.85
C LYS A 355 4.40 15.78 0.12
N LEU A 356 4.16 15.59 -1.17
CA LEU A 356 3.27 16.43 -1.99
C LEU A 356 1.85 15.84 -2.14
N ASP A 357 1.49 14.88 -1.29
CA ASP A 357 0.20 14.17 -1.31
C ASP A 357 -0.14 13.45 -2.63
N ASP A 358 0.87 13.27 -3.48
CA ASP A 358 0.77 12.56 -4.76
C ASP A 358 1.02 11.06 -4.56
N CYS A 359 0.10 10.44 -3.84
CA CYS A 359 0.23 9.02 -3.50
C CYS A 359 0.15 8.08 -4.70
N GLU A 360 -0.48 8.50 -5.80
CA GLU A 360 -0.54 7.70 -7.04
C GLU A 360 0.85 7.46 -7.64
N ARG A 361 1.70 8.48 -7.66
CA ARG A 361 3.09 8.38 -8.12
C ARG A 361 4.04 7.91 -7.01
N ALA A 362 3.72 8.19 -5.74
CA ALA A 362 4.52 7.79 -4.60
C ALA A 362 4.56 6.26 -4.44
N ILE A 363 3.41 5.58 -4.49
CA ILE A 363 3.29 4.14 -4.25
C ILE A 363 4.23 3.32 -5.16
N PRO A 364 4.20 3.44 -6.50
CA PRO A 364 5.08 2.65 -7.35
C PRO A 364 6.57 2.98 -7.16
N ALA A 365 6.89 4.23 -6.83
CA ALA A 365 8.27 4.64 -6.57
C ALA A 365 8.79 4.06 -5.24
N LEU A 366 7.98 4.09 -4.19
CA LEU A 366 8.31 3.55 -2.87
C LEU A 366 8.37 2.01 -2.87
N GLU A 367 7.50 1.34 -3.63
CA GLU A 367 7.61 -0.12 -3.81
C GLU A 367 8.97 -0.52 -4.42
N ARG A 368 9.53 0.30 -5.31
CA ARG A 368 10.89 0.07 -5.87
C ARG A 368 12.00 0.46 -4.91
N GLY A 369 11.81 1.55 -4.16
CA GLY A 369 12.86 2.16 -3.35
C GLY A 369 12.90 1.68 -1.91
N ALA A 370 11.76 1.48 -1.26
CA ALA A 370 11.67 1.22 0.17
C ALA A 370 11.65 -0.27 0.54
N THR A 371 11.23 -1.15 -0.39
CA THR A 371 11.04 -2.59 -0.13
C THR A 371 12.27 -3.44 -0.52
N GLY A 372 12.25 -4.73 -0.21
CA GLY A 372 13.28 -5.70 -0.58
C GLY A 372 14.12 -6.17 0.61
N SER A 373 15.32 -6.70 0.35
CA SER A 373 16.18 -7.35 1.36
C SER A 373 16.72 -6.42 2.45
N SER A 374 16.81 -5.11 2.16
CA SER A 374 17.15 -4.08 3.13
C SER A 374 16.09 -2.99 3.04
N PRO A 375 15.00 -3.12 3.81
CA PRO A 375 13.89 -2.17 3.76
C PRO A 375 14.27 -0.83 4.39
N ASP A 376 13.77 0.27 3.81
CA ASP A 376 13.88 1.61 4.40
C ASP A 376 12.60 1.93 5.18
N PHE A 377 12.71 2.11 6.48
CA PHE A 377 11.54 2.27 7.36
C PHE A 377 10.83 3.62 7.17
N HIS A 378 11.53 4.68 6.79
CA HIS A 378 10.89 5.95 6.43
C HIS A 378 10.08 5.81 5.13
N GLY A 379 10.66 5.18 4.12
CA GLY A 379 9.94 4.87 2.88
C GLY A 379 8.75 3.93 3.10
N LEU A 380 8.88 2.93 3.97
CA LEU A 380 7.76 2.03 4.34
C LEU A 380 6.64 2.76 5.09
N PHE A 381 6.99 3.72 5.96
CA PHE A 381 6.01 4.59 6.61
C PHE A 381 5.21 5.38 5.57
N GLU A 382 5.88 6.07 4.63
CA GLU A 382 5.21 6.86 3.61
C GLU A 382 4.40 5.97 2.64
N LEU A 383 4.90 4.79 2.31
CA LEU A 383 4.20 3.82 1.48
C LEU A 383 2.90 3.34 2.14
N SER A 384 2.94 3.01 3.43
CA SER A 384 1.76 2.60 4.21
C SER A 384 0.73 3.72 4.29
N ARG A 385 1.20 4.96 4.54
CA ARG A 385 0.35 6.15 4.55
C ARG A 385 -0.37 6.34 3.22
N CYS A 386 0.37 6.25 2.12
CA CYS A 386 -0.19 6.40 0.78
C CYS A 386 -1.16 5.27 0.40
N TYR A 387 -0.91 4.02 0.75
CA TYR A 387 -1.87 2.95 0.54
C TYR A 387 -3.16 3.19 1.32
N SER A 388 -3.06 3.57 2.60
CA SER A 388 -4.22 3.88 3.44
C SER A 388 -5.08 5.00 2.84
N GLN A 389 -4.45 6.07 2.38
CA GLN A 389 -5.11 7.22 1.79
C GLN A 389 -5.81 6.87 0.46
N GLN A 390 -5.14 6.18 -0.44
CA GLN A 390 -5.70 5.81 -1.75
C GLN A 390 -6.82 4.76 -1.61
N ALA A 391 -6.67 3.79 -0.69
CA ALA A 391 -7.74 2.84 -0.39
C ALA A 391 -8.98 3.56 0.18
N GLY A 392 -8.79 4.55 1.06
CA GLY A 392 -9.87 5.38 1.58
C GLY A 392 -10.57 6.19 0.49
N ARG A 393 -9.81 6.81 -0.44
CA ARG A 393 -10.37 7.54 -1.59
C ARG A 393 -11.18 6.62 -2.52
N ALA A 394 -10.65 5.45 -2.88
CA ALA A 394 -11.33 4.47 -3.71
C ALA A 394 -12.66 4.02 -3.09
N ALA A 395 -12.64 3.72 -1.79
CA ALA A 395 -13.85 3.35 -1.05
C ALA A 395 -14.92 4.47 -1.03
N GLN A 396 -14.50 5.73 -0.85
CA GLN A 396 -15.41 6.87 -0.85
C GLN A 396 -16.04 7.08 -2.23
N GLN A 397 -15.30 6.91 -3.31
CA GLN A 397 -15.81 7.01 -4.67
C GLN A 397 -16.89 5.97 -4.95
N VAL A 398 -16.66 4.71 -4.54
CA VAL A 398 -17.64 3.63 -4.71
C VAL A 398 -18.88 3.86 -3.85
N GLN A 399 -18.74 4.42 -2.64
CA GLN A 399 -19.88 4.73 -1.78
C GLN A 399 -20.86 5.72 -2.43
N GLN A 400 -20.38 6.59 -3.29
CA GLN A 400 -21.22 7.56 -4.02
C GLN A 400 -21.94 6.96 -5.22
N SER A 401 -21.47 5.85 -5.77
CA SER A 401 -22.00 5.18 -6.96
C SER A 401 -22.85 3.93 -6.65
N ALA A 402 -23.14 3.63 -5.38
CA ALA A 402 -23.42 2.30 -4.88
C ALA A 402 -24.78 1.70 -5.28
N GLU A 403 -24.72 0.55 -5.91
CA GLU A 403 -25.60 -0.59 -5.68
C GLU A 403 -25.07 -1.38 -4.46
N ASN A 404 -25.99 -1.95 -3.65
CA ASN A 404 -25.63 -2.73 -2.46
C ASN A 404 -25.13 -4.13 -2.85
N GLU A 405 -23.83 -4.23 -3.16
CA GLU A 405 -23.20 -5.51 -3.47
C GLU A 405 -22.38 -6.01 -2.26
N ALA A 406 -22.41 -7.30 -1.98
CA ALA A 406 -21.66 -7.93 -0.89
C ALA A 406 -20.15 -7.57 -0.92
N ALA A 407 -19.57 -7.42 -2.10
CA ALA A 407 -18.20 -7.00 -2.28
C ALA A 407 -17.91 -5.61 -1.68
N LEU A 408 -18.87 -4.68 -1.76
CA LEU A 408 -18.76 -3.35 -1.17
C LEU A 408 -18.83 -3.40 0.36
N HIS A 409 -19.70 -4.23 0.91
CA HIS A 409 -19.77 -4.47 2.35
C HIS A 409 -18.48 -5.09 2.87
N ILE A 410 -17.91 -6.07 2.17
CA ILE A 410 -16.60 -6.65 2.51
C ILE A 410 -15.52 -5.56 2.52
N MET A 411 -15.42 -4.76 1.46
CA MET A 411 -14.43 -3.69 1.33
C MET A 411 -14.55 -2.65 2.46
N ARG A 412 -15.77 -2.19 2.77
CA ARG A 412 -16.03 -1.25 3.88
C ARG A 412 -15.65 -1.86 5.23
N GLY A 413 -16.00 -3.12 5.44
CA GLY A 413 -15.63 -3.86 6.63
C GLY A 413 -14.10 -3.94 6.80
N ASP A 414 -13.38 -4.25 5.74
CA ASP A 414 -11.91 -4.31 5.74
C ASP A 414 -11.28 -2.93 6.05
N ILE A 415 -11.82 -1.85 5.50
CA ILE A 415 -11.36 -0.48 5.80
C ILE A 415 -11.62 -0.12 7.25
N PHE A 416 -12.85 -0.38 7.75
CA PHE A 416 -13.17 -0.11 9.15
C PHE A 416 -12.26 -0.89 10.11
N LEU A 417 -12.02 -2.17 9.82
CA LEU A 417 -11.21 -3.03 10.69
C LEU A 417 -9.73 -2.67 10.65
N ARG A 418 -9.15 -2.55 9.45
CA ARG A 418 -7.70 -2.52 9.26
C ARG A 418 -7.11 -1.12 9.21
N LEU A 419 -7.83 -0.14 8.64
CA LEU A 419 -7.35 1.23 8.50
C LEU A 419 -7.88 2.16 9.57
N GLN A 420 -9.13 1.94 10.03
CA GLN A 420 -9.77 2.85 11.00
C GLN A 420 -9.84 2.29 12.43
N ALA A 421 -9.45 1.03 12.64
CA ALA A 421 -9.55 0.33 13.91
C ALA A 421 -10.95 0.42 14.58
N LYS A 422 -12.01 0.31 13.76
CA LYS A 422 -13.43 0.36 14.17
C LYS A 422 -14.10 -1.01 13.99
N PRO A 423 -13.79 -2.00 14.84
CA PRO A 423 -14.24 -3.37 14.66
C PRO A 423 -15.76 -3.52 14.70
N GLU A 424 -16.50 -2.69 15.47
CA GLU A 424 -17.96 -2.75 15.56
C GLU A 424 -18.62 -2.38 14.22
N LEU A 425 -18.09 -1.38 13.51
CA LEU A 425 -18.59 -1.02 12.18
C LEU A 425 -18.24 -2.11 11.16
N ALA A 426 -17.04 -2.69 11.26
CA ALA A 426 -16.65 -3.80 10.41
C ALA A 426 -17.56 -5.02 10.58
N ILE A 427 -17.96 -5.34 11.81
CA ILE A 427 -18.93 -6.44 12.10
C ILE A 427 -20.20 -6.21 11.32
N SER A 428 -20.81 -5.00 11.42
CA SER A 428 -22.05 -4.68 10.73
C SER A 428 -21.95 -4.86 9.21
N GLU A 429 -20.84 -4.41 8.61
CA GLU A 429 -20.63 -4.54 7.17
C GLU A 429 -20.46 -6.01 6.74
N TYR A 430 -19.69 -6.81 7.49
CA TYR A 430 -19.54 -8.24 7.17
C TYR A 430 -20.82 -9.03 7.37
N GLU A 431 -21.66 -8.70 8.35
CA GLU A 431 -22.98 -9.29 8.53
C GLU A 431 -23.90 -8.99 7.34
N GLN A 432 -23.85 -7.78 6.78
CA GLN A 432 -24.58 -7.43 5.55
C GLN A 432 -24.06 -8.24 4.35
N ALA A 433 -22.75 -8.36 4.20
CA ALA A 433 -22.15 -9.18 3.14
C ALA A 433 -22.59 -10.65 3.22
N LEU A 434 -22.69 -11.23 4.42
CA LEU A 434 -23.16 -12.61 4.63
C LEU A 434 -24.66 -12.74 4.36
N HIS A 435 -25.45 -11.70 4.63
CA HIS A 435 -26.88 -11.70 4.32
C HIS A 435 -27.11 -11.77 2.79
N GLU A 436 -26.27 -11.12 2.01
CA GLU A 436 -26.39 -11.10 0.55
C GLU A 436 -25.80 -12.35 -0.12
N ASN A 437 -24.61 -12.81 0.31
CA ASN A 437 -23.86 -13.90 -0.33
C ASN A 437 -23.91 -15.24 0.40
N GLY A 438 -24.68 -15.33 1.50
CA GLY A 438 -24.72 -16.54 2.32
C GLY A 438 -23.44 -16.76 3.14
N ASN A 439 -23.17 -18.00 3.53
CA ASN A 439 -22.06 -18.35 4.42
C ASN A 439 -20.72 -18.46 3.66
N ASP A 440 -20.22 -17.37 3.09
CA ASP A 440 -18.89 -17.33 2.48
C ASP A 440 -17.80 -17.45 3.56
N PRO A 441 -16.93 -18.50 3.53
CA PRO A 441 -15.89 -18.69 4.54
C PRO A 441 -14.86 -17.56 4.56
N SER A 442 -14.69 -16.81 3.47
CA SER A 442 -13.81 -15.64 3.41
C SER A 442 -14.35 -14.46 4.20
N VAL A 443 -15.66 -14.29 4.20
CA VAL A 443 -16.34 -13.24 4.99
C VAL A 443 -16.44 -13.66 6.45
N LEU A 444 -16.72 -14.94 6.73
CA LEU A 444 -16.75 -15.47 8.10
C LEU A 444 -15.40 -15.31 8.82
N GLU A 445 -14.26 -15.52 8.15
CA GLU A 445 -12.95 -15.30 8.80
C GLU A 445 -12.70 -13.82 9.13
N ARG A 446 -13.12 -12.89 8.25
CA ARG A 446 -13.04 -11.44 8.49
C ARG A 446 -13.96 -10.99 9.62
N LEU A 447 -15.18 -11.53 9.65
CA LEU A 447 -16.13 -11.29 10.73
C LEU A 447 -15.58 -11.77 12.08
N ALA A 448 -15.00 -12.97 12.12
CA ALA A 448 -14.36 -13.49 13.33
C ALA A 448 -13.20 -12.62 13.80
N GLU A 449 -12.37 -12.10 12.89
CA GLU A 449 -11.29 -11.16 13.22
C GLU A 449 -11.85 -9.86 13.82
N ALA A 450 -12.90 -9.30 13.23
CA ALA A 450 -13.56 -8.09 13.73
C ALA A 450 -14.21 -8.31 15.10
N GLN A 451 -14.91 -9.43 15.29
CA GLN A 451 -15.51 -9.81 16.58
C GLN A 451 -14.45 -9.97 17.68
N PHE A 452 -13.30 -10.58 17.36
CA PHE A 452 -12.17 -10.66 18.29
C PHE A 452 -11.59 -9.28 18.62
N GLY A 453 -11.43 -8.41 17.62
CA GLY A 453 -11.02 -7.01 17.79
C GLY A 453 -11.96 -6.20 18.67
N ALA A 454 -13.26 -6.48 18.62
CA ALA A 454 -14.31 -5.91 19.47
C ALA A 454 -14.40 -6.54 20.87
N GLY A 455 -13.47 -7.45 21.24
CA GLY A 455 -13.47 -8.13 22.53
C GLY A 455 -14.48 -9.27 22.67
N LYS A 456 -15.20 -9.66 21.60
CA LYS A 456 -16.23 -10.70 21.59
C LYS A 456 -15.63 -12.09 21.31
N ALA A 457 -14.69 -12.54 22.15
CA ALA A 457 -13.84 -13.72 21.89
C ALA A 457 -14.63 -15.02 21.66
N ASP A 458 -15.71 -15.27 22.41
CA ASP A 458 -16.50 -16.52 22.26
C ASP A 458 -17.29 -16.54 20.96
N VAL A 459 -17.87 -15.40 20.56
CA VAL A 459 -18.56 -15.26 19.26
C VAL A 459 -17.57 -15.42 18.12
N ALA A 460 -16.41 -14.76 18.21
CA ALA A 460 -15.31 -14.86 17.23
C ALA A 460 -14.84 -16.30 17.04
N ARG A 461 -14.75 -17.08 18.14
CA ARG A 461 -14.38 -18.49 18.09
C ARG A 461 -15.39 -19.29 17.28
N ALA A 462 -16.68 -19.16 17.59
CA ALA A 462 -17.75 -19.89 16.91
C ALA A 462 -17.80 -19.54 15.40
N THR A 463 -17.62 -18.26 15.06
CA THR A 463 -17.58 -17.78 13.67
C THR A 463 -16.37 -18.33 12.93
N ALA A 464 -15.16 -18.30 13.55
CA ALA A 464 -13.94 -18.83 12.94
C ALA A 464 -14.01 -20.36 12.74
N GLU A 465 -14.56 -21.11 13.71
CA GLU A 465 -14.80 -22.55 13.59
C GLU A 465 -15.80 -22.85 12.45
N SER A 466 -16.83 -22.01 12.27
CA SER A 466 -17.76 -22.13 11.14
C SER A 466 -17.08 -21.90 9.79
N ALA A 467 -16.18 -20.94 9.69
CA ALA A 467 -15.35 -20.72 8.49
C ALA A 467 -14.51 -21.97 8.16
N LEU A 468 -13.84 -22.56 9.17
CA LEU A 468 -12.99 -23.75 8.99
C LEU A 468 -13.79 -25.03 8.68
N LYS A 469 -15.05 -25.12 9.08
CA LYS A 469 -15.93 -26.24 8.67
C LYS A 469 -16.22 -26.23 7.18
N ILE A 470 -16.33 -25.04 6.59
CA ILE A 470 -16.60 -24.86 5.15
C ILE A 470 -15.28 -24.99 4.36
N ASP A 471 -14.24 -24.29 4.79
CA ASP A 471 -12.91 -24.31 4.18
C ASP A 471 -11.82 -24.46 5.25
N PRO A 472 -11.29 -25.68 5.47
CA PRO A 472 -10.24 -25.94 6.45
C PRO A 472 -8.90 -25.22 6.20
N GLN A 473 -8.73 -24.61 5.02
CA GLN A 473 -7.49 -23.93 4.62
C GLN A 473 -7.50 -22.42 4.95
N ARG A 474 -8.57 -21.89 5.54
CA ARG A 474 -8.70 -20.45 5.85
C ARG A 474 -7.72 -20.02 6.94
N MET A 475 -6.65 -19.31 6.51
CA MET A 475 -5.56 -18.91 7.41
C MET A 475 -5.96 -17.79 8.38
N GLY A 476 -6.85 -16.89 7.97
CA GLY A 476 -7.39 -15.83 8.85
C GLY A 476 -8.19 -16.40 10.01
N ALA A 477 -9.02 -17.42 9.75
CA ALA A 477 -9.76 -18.12 10.80
C ALA A 477 -8.82 -18.85 11.78
N LYS A 478 -7.80 -19.56 11.27
CA LYS A 478 -6.76 -20.19 12.12
C LYS A 478 -6.01 -19.18 12.97
N ARG A 479 -5.65 -18.01 12.40
CA ARG A 479 -4.98 -16.92 13.13
C ARG A 479 -5.87 -16.39 14.25
N THR A 480 -7.15 -16.17 13.99
CA THR A 480 -8.10 -15.70 15.03
C THR A 480 -8.24 -16.72 16.15
N LEU A 481 -8.37 -18.02 15.84
CA LEU A 481 -8.42 -19.08 16.85
C LEU A 481 -7.14 -19.20 17.66
N ALA A 482 -5.97 -19.08 17.01
CA ALA A 482 -4.69 -19.05 17.71
C ALA A 482 -4.61 -17.88 18.70
N ARG A 483 -5.00 -16.67 18.27
CA ARG A 483 -4.99 -15.47 19.13
C ARG A 483 -5.94 -15.59 20.32
N ILE A 484 -7.15 -16.13 20.10
CA ILE A 484 -8.10 -16.41 21.19
C ILE A 484 -7.52 -17.40 22.19
N ALA A 485 -6.93 -18.51 21.73
CA ALA A 485 -6.32 -19.51 22.58
C ALA A 485 -5.10 -18.96 23.35
N MET A 486 -4.24 -18.16 22.69
CA MET A 486 -3.11 -17.47 23.34
C MET A 486 -3.58 -16.51 24.44
N GLN A 487 -4.63 -15.72 24.20
CA GLN A 487 -5.21 -14.81 25.17
C GLN A 487 -5.78 -15.55 26.39
N ALA A 488 -6.42 -16.70 26.15
CA ALA A 488 -6.95 -17.59 27.20
C ALA A 488 -5.85 -18.42 27.90
N ARG A 489 -4.57 -18.29 27.50
CA ARG A 489 -3.43 -19.11 27.93
C ARG A 489 -3.59 -20.61 27.66
N ASP A 490 -4.46 -20.97 26.73
CA ASP A 490 -4.61 -22.34 26.23
C ASP A 490 -3.62 -22.60 25.09
N TYR A 491 -2.34 -22.69 25.49
CA TYR A 491 -1.24 -22.84 24.54
C TYR A 491 -1.31 -24.16 23.76
N SER A 492 -1.84 -25.21 24.38
CA SER A 492 -2.02 -26.50 23.72
C SER A 492 -2.99 -26.42 22.53
N ARG A 493 -4.05 -25.64 22.68
CA ARG A 493 -5.02 -25.40 21.61
C ARG A 493 -4.51 -24.41 20.55
N ALA A 494 -3.61 -23.48 20.92
CA ALA A 494 -3.00 -22.54 19.99
C ALA A 494 -1.97 -23.20 19.06
N LEU A 495 -1.17 -24.16 19.56
CA LEU A 495 -0.02 -24.76 18.87
C LEU A 495 -0.32 -25.27 17.46
N PRO A 496 -1.35 -26.10 17.19
CA PRO A 496 -1.58 -26.62 15.83
C PRO A 496 -1.85 -25.51 14.82
N TYR A 497 -2.54 -24.45 15.24
CA TYR A 497 -2.78 -23.29 14.37
C TYR A 497 -1.52 -22.48 14.12
N LEU A 498 -0.72 -22.22 15.18
CA LEU A 498 0.53 -21.45 15.05
C LEU A 498 1.56 -22.17 14.19
N ARG A 499 1.68 -23.50 14.30
CA ARG A 499 2.57 -24.31 13.46
C ARG A 499 2.15 -24.24 11.98
N ASP A 500 0.86 -24.35 11.69
CA ASP A 500 0.36 -24.27 10.31
C ASP A 500 0.58 -22.86 9.72
N LEU A 501 0.38 -21.80 10.52
CA LEU A 501 0.67 -20.43 10.13
C LEU A 501 2.16 -20.21 9.84
N ALA A 502 3.06 -20.64 10.73
CA ALA A 502 4.50 -20.50 10.59
C ALA A 502 5.05 -21.31 9.40
N ALA A 503 4.54 -22.52 9.16
CA ALA A 503 4.94 -23.34 8.04
C ALA A 503 4.57 -22.70 6.69
N ARG A 504 3.46 -21.99 6.62
CA ARG A 504 3.02 -21.32 5.37
C ARG A 504 3.68 -19.97 5.13
N ASN A 505 4.08 -19.27 6.18
CA ASN A 505 4.79 -18.00 6.06
C ASN A 505 6.04 -17.98 6.97
N PRO A 506 7.13 -18.62 6.53
CA PRO A 506 8.38 -18.65 7.30
C PRO A 506 9.06 -17.28 7.46
N ALA A 507 8.64 -16.28 6.71
CA ALA A 507 9.17 -14.91 6.82
C ALA A 507 8.46 -14.07 7.91
N ASP A 508 7.35 -14.56 8.48
CA ASP A 508 6.62 -13.88 9.56
C ASP A 508 7.30 -14.10 10.91
N VAL A 509 8.30 -13.26 11.22
CA VAL A 509 9.05 -13.31 12.49
C VAL A 509 8.12 -13.14 13.70
N SER A 510 7.07 -12.32 13.58
CA SER A 510 6.08 -12.13 14.66
C SER A 510 5.31 -13.42 14.95
N GLY A 511 4.87 -14.12 13.90
CA GLY A 511 4.22 -15.43 14.02
C GLY A 511 5.15 -16.49 14.62
N GLN A 512 6.45 -16.47 14.27
CA GLN A 512 7.47 -17.35 14.88
C GLN A 512 7.64 -17.09 16.39
N VAL A 513 7.65 -15.81 16.81
CA VAL A 513 7.73 -15.46 18.23
C VAL A 513 6.48 -15.91 19.00
N GLU A 514 5.29 -15.79 18.43
CA GLU A 514 4.05 -16.31 19.04
C GLU A 514 4.08 -17.84 19.16
N LEU A 515 4.58 -18.53 18.14
CA LEU A 515 4.79 -19.98 18.18
C LEU A 515 5.79 -20.35 19.29
N ALA A 516 6.92 -19.64 19.38
CA ALA A 516 7.93 -19.87 20.42
C ALA A 516 7.36 -19.70 21.82
N LYS A 517 6.53 -18.67 22.05
CA LYS A 517 5.83 -18.47 23.34
C LYS A 517 4.94 -19.67 23.69
N ALA A 518 4.15 -20.16 22.77
CA ALA A 518 3.29 -21.31 23.00
C ALA A 518 4.10 -22.60 23.24
N CYS A 519 5.17 -22.82 22.46
CA CYS A 519 6.09 -23.95 22.62
C CYS A 519 6.78 -23.96 23.99
N ALA A 520 7.26 -22.80 24.47
CA ALA A 520 7.91 -22.67 25.76
C ALA A 520 6.99 -23.03 26.93
N GLN A 521 5.70 -22.71 26.82
CA GLN A 521 4.68 -23.00 27.84
C GLN A 521 4.23 -24.47 27.83
N THR A 522 4.26 -25.12 26.67
CA THR A 522 3.85 -26.52 26.51
C THR A 522 5.00 -27.51 26.66
N GLY A 523 6.25 -27.01 26.83
CA GLY A 523 7.43 -27.85 27.02
C GLY A 523 8.13 -28.29 25.71
N ALA A 524 7.72 -27.79 24.55
CA ALA A 524 8.40 -28.00 23.28
C ALA A 524 9.65 -27.09 23.17
N LEU A 525 10.67 -27.36 24.02
CA LEU A 525 11.77 -26.43 24.28
C LEU A 525 12.67 -26.19 23.06
N ASP A 526 12.97 -27.24 22.29
CA ASP A 526 13.80 -27.10 21.09
C ASP A 526 13.13 -26.23 20.03
N GLU A 527 11.83 -26.42 19.80
CA GLU A 527 11.04 -25.62 18.87
C GLU A 527 10.91 -24.16 19.34
N ALA A 528 10.76 -23.94 20.66
CA ALA A 528 10.74 -22.61 21.25
C ALA A 528 12.07 -21.89 21.02
N TRP A 529 13.20 -22.55 21.25
CA TRP A 529 14.53 -21.99 21.03
C TRP A 529 14.78 -21.68 19.54
N GLN A 530 14.46 -22.62 18.65
CA GLN A 530 14.66 -22.47 17.18
C GLN A 530 13.92 -21.26 16.60
N ASN A 531 12.77 -20.90 17.15
CA ASN A 531 11.98 -19.75 16.68
C ASN A 531 12.36 -18.45 17.42
N LEU A 532 12.67 -18.49 18.71
CA LEU A 532 12.88 -17.28 19.51
C LEU A 532 14.30 -16.73 19.39
N ALA A 533 15.33 -17.59 19.45
CA ALA A 533 16.72 -17.13 19.45
C ALA A 533 17.10 -16.37 18.15
N PRO A 534 16.79 -16.86 16.93
CA PRO A 534 17.07 -16.10 15.71
C PRO A 534 16.30 -14.78 15.65
N ALA A 535 15.03 -14.75 16.10
CA ALA A 535 14.23 -13.53 16.10
C ALA A 535 14.89 -12.41 16.93
N LEU A 536 15.35 -12.73 18.14
CA LEU A 536 16.03 -11.79 19.02
C LEU A 536 17.42 -11.38 18.49
N GLN A 537 18.18 -12.31 17.91
CA GLN A 537 19.48 -12.02 17.29
C GLN A 537 19.35 -11.05 16.10
N HIS A 538 18.24 -11.09 15.37
CA HIS A 538 17.94 -10.15 14.28
C HIS A 538 17.23 -8.87 14.74
N GLY A 539 17.17 -8.62 16.05
CA GLY A 539 16.67 -7.37 16.61
C GLY A 539 15.15 -7.29 16.73
N TYR A 540 14.46 -8.42 16.88
CA TYR A 540 13.04 -8.40 17.20
C TYR A 540 12.79 -7.62 18.51
N PRO A 541 11.81 -6.70 18.56
CA PRO A 541 11.60 -5.80 19.69
C PRO A 541 11.29 -6.54 21.00
N ASP A 542 12.03 -6.23 22.06
CA ASP A 542 11.82 -6.74 23.41
C ASP A 542 12.10 -5.65 24.46
N GLU A 543 11.37 -4.55 24.41
CA GLU A 543 11.59 -3.34 25.22
C GLU A 543 11.67 -3.62 26.72
N LYS A 544 10.93 -4.63 27.20
CA LYS A 544 10.83 -5.00 28.63
C LYS A 544 11.70 -6.20 29.01
N GLY A 545 12.46 -6.75 28.08
CA GLY A 545 13.27 -7.94 28.31
C GLY A 545 12.48 -9.24 28.51
N THR A 546 11.16 -9.22 28.22
CA THR A 546 10.28 -10.39 28.47
C THR A 546 10.59 -11.58 27.59
N LEU A 547 11.00 -11.34 26.34
CA LEU A 547 11.37 -12.39 25.40
C LEU A 547 12.77 -12.95 25.71
N HIS A 548 13.72 -12.12 26.11
CA HIS A 548 15.03 -12.58 26.59
C HIS A 548 14.88 -13.38 27.89
N TYR A 549 13.98 -12.99 28.80
CA TYR A 549 13.68 -13.78 30.00
C TYR A 549 13.07 -15.14 29.63
N LEU A 550 12.15 -15.17 28.64
CA LEU A 550 11.59 -16.41 28.14
C LEU A 550 12.66 -17.31 27.51
N LEU A 551 13.56 -16.73 26.70
CA LEU A 551 14.69 -17.46 26.11
C LEU A 551 15.61 -18.03 27.18
N GLY A 552 15.97 -17.26 28.21
CA GLY A 552 16.75 -17.74 29.37
C GLY A 552 16.08 -18.89 30.10
N THR A 553 14.74 -18.82 30.27
CA THR A 553 13.96 -19.91 30.88
C THR A 553 13.98 -21.18 30.05
N VAL A 554 13.82 -21.06 28.70
CA VAL A 554 13.90 -22.18 27.77
C VAL A 554 15.30 -22.82 27.81
N LEU A 555 16.36 -22.02 27.67
CA LEU A 555 17.75 -22.48 27.71
C LEU A 555 18.10 -23.16 29.01
N LYS A 556 17.66 -22.62 30.15
CA LYS A 556 17.85 -23.23 31.47
C LYS A 556 17.21 -24.62 31.55
N LYS A 557 15.96 -24.77 31.07
CA LYS A 557 15.27 -26.07 31.01
C LYS A 557 15.94 -27.07 30.06
N MET A 558 16.62 -26.58 29.01
CA MET A 558 17.42 -27.38 28.09
C MET A 558 18.81 -27.77 28.65
N GLY A 559 19.19 -27.27 29.84
CA GLY A 559 20.51 -27.49 30.46
C GLY A 559 21.64 -26.60 29.92
N ARG A 560 21.33 -25.59 29.08
CA ARG A 560 22.27 -24.63 28.45
C ARG A 560 22.48 -23.44 29.43
N THR A 561 23.09 -23.69 30.57
CA THR A 561 23.15 -22.74 31.71
C THR A 561 23.86 -21.44 31.38
N THR A 562 25.02 -21.48 30.72
CA THR A 562 25.79 -20.26 30.37
C THR A 562 25.00 -19.33 29.44
N GLU A 563 24.33 -19.88 28.45
CA GLU A 563 23.52 -19.11 27.51
C GLU A 563 22.25 -18.57 28.20
N ALA A 564 21.69 -19.36 29.14
CA ALA A 564 20.56 -18.90 29.94
C ALA A 564 20.93 -17.68 30.82
N GLU A 565 22.11 -17.70 31.43
CA GLU A 565 22.62 -16.57 32.24
C GLU A 565 22.79 -15.31 31.39
N GLN A 566 23.33 -15.43 30.18
CA GLN A 566 23.45 -14.31 29.22
C GLN A 566 22.09 -13.75 28.84
N ALA A 567 21.12 -14.60 28.52
CA ALA A 567 19.77 -14.18 28.17
C ALA A 567 19.06 -13.48 29.35
N PHE A 568 19.24 -13.98 30.60
CA PHE A 568 18.69 -13.32 31.78
C PHE A 568 19.36 -11.97 32.08
N ALA A 569 20.69 -11.87 31.91
CA ALA A 569 21.40 -10.60 32.08
C ALA A 569 20.88 -9.54 31.09
N GLN A 570 20.66 -9.94 29.85
CA GLN A 570 20.12 -9.06 28.82
C GLN A 570 18.66 -8.66 29.10
N ALA A 571 17.84 -9.59 29.61
CA ALA A 571 16.48 -9.32 30.04
C ALA A 571 16.46 -8.28 31.19
N THR A 572 17.35 -8.41 32.18
CA THR A 572 17.45 -7.47 33.29
C THR A 572 17.85 -6.09 32.83
N GLN A 573 18.87 -5.98 31.96
CA GLN A 573 19.31 -4.71 31.40
C GLN A 573 18.17 -3.99 30.69
N LEU A 574 17.45 -4.69 29.81
CA LEU A 574 16.31 -4.12 29.07
C LEU A 574 15.18 -3.68 30.01
N SER A 575 14.90 -4.45 31.03
CA SER A 575 13.89 -4.11 32.05
C SER A 575 14.27 -2.85 32.82
N ASP A 576 15.54 -2.73 33.26
CA ASP A 576 16.04 -1.57 34.01
C ASP A 576 16.03 -0.31 33.11
N ASP A 577 16.46 -0.43 31.85
CA ASP A 577 16.41 0.66 30.89
C ASP A 577 14.96 1.14 30.64
N PHE A 578 14.01 0.20 30.55
CA PHE A 578 12.58 0.51 30.41
C PHE A 578 12.03 1.24 31.65
N GLN A 579 12.38 0.79 32.85
CA GLN A 579 11.96 1.44 34.10
C GLN A 579 12.55 2.84 34.24
N HIS A 580 13.83 3.03 33.93
CA HIS A 580 14.49 4.34 34.00
C HIS A 580 13.87 5.34 33.01
N LYS A 581 13.48 4.89 31.82
CA LYS A 581 12.72 5.73 30.87
C LYS A 581 11.35 6.12 31.42
N SER A 582 10.62 5.16 31.96
CA SER A 582 9.28 5.36 32.51
C SER A 582 9.26 6.32 33.71
N TYR A 583 10.33 6.35 34.52
CA TYR A 583 10.46 7.32 35.63
C TYR A 583 10.78 8.73 35.16
N ARG A 584 11.62 8.91 34.11
CA ARG A 584 11.88 10.23 33.53
C ARG A 584 10.62 10.83 32.95
N ASP A 585 9.82 10.02 32.21
CA ASP A 585 8.55 10.44 31.63
C ASP A 585 7.52 10.91 32.68
N GLN A 586 7.58 10.38 33.91
CA GLN A 586 6.70 10.80 35.02
C GLN A 586 7.21 12.05 35.73
N ASP A 587 8.52 12.28 35.82
CA ASP A 587 9.11 13.48 36.41
C ASP A 587 9.00 14.69 35.45
N ASP A 588 9.08 14.48 34.15
CA ASP A 588 8.88 15.53 33.14
C ASP A 588 7.41 15.93 32.99
N GLN A 589 6.45 15.14 33.54
CA GLN A 589 5.01 15.45 33.58
C GLN A 589 4.56 16.13 34.87
N ARG A 590 5.44 16.32 35.85
CA ARG A 590 5.20 17.06 37.12
C ARG A 590 5.81 18.45 37.08
#